data_fd8e5ef19517d9ac47c0a8f6fe77b591
#
_entry.id   fd8e5ef19517d9ac47c0a8f6fe77b591
#
_cell.length_a   1.000
_cell.length_b   1.000
_cell.length_c   1.000
_cell.angle_alpha   90.00
_cell.angle_beta   90.00
_cell.angle_gamma   90.00
#
_symmetry.space_group_name_H-M   'P 1'
#
loop_
_entity.id
_entity.type
_entity.pdbx_description
1 polymer ?
#
loop_
_entity_poly.entity_id
_entity_poly.type
_entity_poly.pdbx_seq_one_letter_code
_entity_poly.pdbx_strand_id
1 'polypeptide(L)'
;MTNIKAPFFEIGPKSYLYGDDILALAQAADAASQKYDVDIIFTCPVVDIRRVKEATKRLHVYAPHMDPIPVGRGLADILPESLVAAGAEGVMLNHVEKPLTFDVLAQTITRANEVGLSTIVCADSLADASKIATLKPDIIVAEPSELIGTGVSVGPEYVAAATKSVKDVDNDILVLTAAGISNGEDVYNTIIAGADATGSSSGVAKVADRAAMVDEMIAAVRKAWNERHN
;
A
#
# COMPACT_ATOMS: atom_id res chain seq x y z
N MET A 1 -10.39 -11.33 -2.90
CA MET A 1 -9.01 -11.89 -2.82
C MET A 1 -8.15 -11.08 -3.77
N THR A 2 -7.04 -10.58 -3.29
CA THR A 2 -6.11 -9.77 -4.09
C THR A 2 -5.42 -10.60 -5.17
N ASN A 3 -5.09 -9.96 -6.31
CA ASN A 3 -4.23 -10.55 -7.35
C ASN A 3 -2.75 -10.23 -7.12
N ILE A 4 -2.43 -9.47 -6.06
CA ILE A 4 -1.07 -9.06 -5.71
C ILE A 4 -0.29 -10.27 -5.20
N LYS A 5 0.97 -10.36 -5.61
CA LYS A 5 1.92 -11.39 -5.15
C LYS A 5 3.17 -10.75 -4.55
N ALA A 6 3.72 -11.39 -3.52
CA ALA A 6 5.03 -11.00 -3.03
C ALA A 6 6.13 -11.38 -4.05
N PRO A 7 7.17 -10.54 -4.23
CA PRO A 7 7.31 -9.24 -3.58
C PRO A 7 6.50 -8.16 -4.30
N PHE A 8 5.99 -7.20 -3.55
CA PHE A 8 5.35 -6.02 -4.12
C PHE A 8 5.83 -4.73 -3.44
N PHE A 9 5.46 -3.58 -4.03
CA PHE A 9 5.81 -2.27 -3.48
C PHE A 9 4.58 -1.37 -3.48
N GLU A 10 4.42 -0.52 -2.44
CA GLU A 10 3.34 0.46 -2.37
C GLU A 10 3.88 1.86 -2.58
N ILE A 11 3.24 2.64 -3.45
CA ILE A 11 3.51 4.07 -3.66
C ILE A 11 2.25 4.86 -3.33
N GLY A 12 2.30 5.59 -2.21
CA GLY A 12 1.23 6.48 -1.78
C GLY A 12 1.64 7.95 -1.85
N PRO A 13 1.45 8.67 -2.96
CA PRO A 13 1.87 10.07 -3.07
C PRO A 13 1.10 11.01 -2.15
N LYS A 14 0.04 10.52 -1.48
CA LYS A 14 -0.80 11.33 -0.58
C LYS A 14 -1.20 12.67 -1.22
N SER A 15 -1.19 13.76 -0.44
CA SER A 15 -1.43 15.13 -0.93
C SER A 15 -0.13 15.90 -1.27
N TYR A 16 1.00 15.18 -1.42
CA TYR A 16 2.25 15.82 -1.88
C TYR A 16 2.21 16.15 -3.35
N LEU A 17 1.48 15.38 -4.15
CA LEU A 17 1.37 15.54 -5.60
C LEU A 17 -0.09 15.64 -6.01
N TYR A 18 -0.34 16.29 -7.14
CA TYR A 18 -1.65 16.41 -7.77
C TYR A 18 -1.53 16.64 -9.29
N GLY A 19 -2.61 16.40 -10.01
CA GLY A 19 -2.68 16.67 -11.46
C GLY A 19 -1.66 15.86 -12.28
N ASP A 20 -0.88 16.53 -13.12
CA ASP A 20 0.06 15.88 -14.04
C ASP A 20 1.24 15.22 -13.32
N ASP A 21 1.62 15.69 -12.14
CA ASP A 21 2.69 15.10 -11.35
C ASP A 21 2.31 13.68 -10.85
N ILE A 22 1.03 13.47 -10.49
CA ILE A 22 0.52 12.11 -10.16
C ILE A 22 0.66 11.19 -11.36
N LEU A 23 0.26 11.64 -12.54
CA LEU A 23 0.31 10.84 -13.75
C LEU A 23 1.76 10.48 -14.14
N ALA A 24 2.66 11.47 -14.07
CA ALA A 24 4.08 11.24 -14.35
C ALA A 24 4.70 10.20 -13.39
N LEU A 25 4.39 10.30 -12.08
CA LEU A 25 4.85 9.32 -11.10
C LEU A 25 4.26 7.92 -11.37
N ALA A 26 2.96 7.83 -11.67
CA ALA A 26 2.30 6.56 -11.97
C ALA A 26 2.92 5.89 -13.21
N GLN A 27 3.21 6.65 -14.28
CA GLN A 27 3.86 6.12 -15.48
C GLN A 27 5.29 5.63 -15.20
N ALA A 28 6.05 6.33 -14.36
CA ALA A 28 7.38 5.88 -13.94
C ALA A 28 7.29 4.57 -13.13
N ALA A 29 6.31 4.47 -12.22
CA ALA A 29 6.06 3.26 -11.45
C ALA A 29 5.62 2.08 -12.35
N ASP A 30 4.75 2.32 -13.34
CA ASP A 30 4.33 1.30 -14.30
C ASP A 30 5.52 0.76 -15.11
N ALA A 31 6.41 1.65 -15.55
CA ALA A 31 7.63 1.27 -16.26
C ALA A 31 8.58 0.43 -15.39
N ALA A 32 8.77 0.83 -14.12
CA ALA A 32 9.60 0.07 -13.17
C ALA A 32 8.99 -1.30 -12.84
N SER A 33 7.67 -1.38 -12.65
CA SER A 33 6.94 -2.64 -12.47
C SER A 33 7.19 -3.62 -13.63
N GLN A 34 7.12 -3.13 -14.87
CA GLN A 34 7.40 -3.93 -16.06
C GLN A 34 8.88 -4.38 -16.13
N LYS A 35 9.80 -3.46 -15.83
CA LYS A 35 11.26 -3.68 -15.93
C LYS A 35 11.75 -4.75 -14.94
N TYR A 36 11.25 -4.72 -13.72
CA TYR A 36 11.73 -5.56 -12.64
C TYR A 36 10.81 -6.73 -12.27
N ASP A 37 9.66 -6.83 -12.94
CA ASP A 37 8.62 -7.81 -12.66
C ASP A 37 8.20 -7.83 -11.19
N VAL A 38 7.93 -6.65 -10.63
CA VAL A 38 7.45 -6.42 -9.26
C VAL A 38 6.07 -5.80 -9.34
N ASP A 39 5.09 -6.36 -8.63
CA ASP A 39 3.77 -5.74 -8.54
C ASP A 39 3.86 -4.42 -7.76
N ILE A 40 3.18 -3.38 -8.24
CA ILE A 40 3.13 -2.08 -7.55
C ILE A 40 1.68 -1.70 -7.28
N ILE A 41 1.37 -1.49 -6.00
CA ILE A 41 0.14 -0.82 -5.56
C ILE A 41 0.40 0.69 -5.63
N PHE A 42 -0.45 1.40 -6.35
CA PHE A 42 -0.43 2.85 -6.42
C PHE A 42 -1.66 3.41 -5.72
N THR A 43 -1.47 3.88 -4.48
CA THR A 43 -2.56 4.46 -3.67
C THR A 43 -2.77 5.91 -4.08
N CYS A 44 -3.75 6.14 -4.94
CA CYS A 44 -3.93 7.35 -5.71
C CYS A 44 -5.03 8.24 -5.10
N PRO A 45 -4.92 9.57 -5.14
CA PRO A 45 -6.06 10.43 -4.82
C PRO A 45 -7.30 10.04 -5.62
N VAL A 46 -8.47 10.04 -4.98
CA VAL A 46 -9.73 9.54 -5.57
C VAL A 46 -10.03 10.16 -6.93
N VAL A 47 -9.75 11.45 -7.08
CA VAL A 47 -10.01 12.22 -8.32
C VAL A 47 -9.13 11.78 -9.50
N ASP A 48 -8.00 11.12 -9.24
CA ASP A 48 -7.02 10.70 -10.25
C ASP A 48 -7.09 9.21 -10.59
N ILE A 49 -7.88 8.40 -9.87
CA ILE A 49 -7.95 6.93 -10.04
C ILE A 49 -8.18 6.54 -11.49
N ARG A 50 -9.24 7.06 -12.12
CA ARG A 50 -9.57 6.74 -13.52
C ARG A 50 -8.44 7.13 -14.46
N ARG A 51 -7.91 8.33 -14.30
CA ARG A 51 -6.82 8.85 -15.15
C ARG A 51 -5.56 7.99 -15.05
N VAL A 52 -5.18 7.60 -13.85
CA VAL A 52 -4.03 6.74 -13.61
C VAL A 52 -4.28 5.34 -14.19
N LYS A 53 -5.46 4.75 -13.94
CA LYS A 53 -5.80 3.43 -14.45
C LYS A 53 -5.80 3.35 -15.97
N GLU A 54 -6.31 4.37 -16.65
CA GLU A 54 -6.32 4.44 -18.12
C GLU A 54 -4.92 4.64 -18.73
N ALA A 55 -3.99 5.24 -17.98
CA ALA A 55 -2.64 5.57 -18.45
C ALA A 55 -1.58 4.52 -18.09
N THR A 56 -1.91 3.50 -17.32
CA THR A 56 -0.99 2.48 -16.82
C THR A 56 -1.49 1.07 -17.15
N LYS A 57 -0.58 0.08 -17.18
CA LYS A 57 -0.91 -1.30 -17.60
C LYS A 57 -0.74 -2.32 -16.49
N ARG A 58 0.27 -2.13 -15.64
CA ARG A 58 0.65 -3.09 -14.59
C ARG A 58 0.36 -2.61 -13.18
N LEU A 59 0.07 -1.31 -13.00
CA LEU A 59 -0.23 -0.80 -11.67
C LEU A 59 -1.57 -1.34 -11.17
N HIS A 60 -1.56 -1.75 -9.92
CA HIS A 60 -2.75 -1.99 -9.11
C HIS A 60 -3.16 -0.68 -8.47
N VAL A 61 -4.16 -0.01 -9.03
CA VAL A 61 -4.60 1.31 -8.56
C VAL A 61 -5.55 1.15 -7.39
N TYR A 62 -5.15 1.69 -6.23
CA TYR A 62 -5.93 1.63 -5.00
C TYR A 62 -6.44 3.00 -4.60
N ALA A 63 -7.64 3.03 -4.01
CA ALA A 63 -8.16 4.24 -3.38
C ALA A 63 -7.54 4.45 -1.99
N PRO A 64 -7.38 5.71 -1.53
CA PRO A 64 -6.79 5.99 -0.21
C PRO A 64 -7.79 5.83 0.95
N HIS A 65 -9.07 5.67 0.66
CA HIS A 65 -10.16 5.49 1.61
C HIS A 65 -11.46 5.13 0.89
N MET A 66 -12.42 4.56 1.60
CA MET A 66 -13.84 4.46 1.22
C MET A 66 -14.73 4.45 2.47
N ASP A 67 -16.00 4.77 2.28
CA ASP A 67 -17.00 4.70 3.34
C ASP A 67 -17.89 3.45 3.15
N PRO A 68 -18.34 2.77 4.22
CA PRO A 68 -19.11 1.54 4.12
C PRO A 68 -20.59 1.80 3.82
N ILE A 69 -20.87 2.64 2.82
CA ILE A 69 -22.24 3.05 2.45
C ILE A 69 -22.76 2.27 1.24
N PRO A 70 -24.07 2.04 1.15
CA PRO A 70 -24.72 1.56 -0.07
C PRO A 70 -24.96 2.71 -1.06
N VAL A 71 -25.26 2.36 -2.30
CA VAL A 71 -25.75 3.31 -3.30
C VAL A 71 -26.98 4.04 -2.77
N GLY A 72 -26.94 5.37 -2.79
CA GLY A 72 -28.04 6.20 -2.30
C GLY A 72 -27.59 7.52 -1.67
N ARG A 73 -28.01 7.75 -0.42
CA ARG A 73 -27.70 9.00 0.30
C ARG A 73 -26.26 9.00 0.80
N GLY A 74 -25.56 10.10 0.54
CA GLY A 74 -24.18 10.33 0.95
C GLY A 74 -23.60 11.46 0.10
N LEU A 75 -23.40 12.66 0.68
CA LEU A 75 -23.00 13.83 -0.10
C LEU A 75 -21.47 13.94 -0.24
N ALA A 76 -20.73 13.64 0.84
CA ALA A 76 -19.29 13.76 0.89
C ALA A 76 -18.58 12.41 1.07
N ASP A 77 -19.35 11.34 1.15
CA ASP A 77 -18.85 9.99 1.34
C ASP A 77 -18.25 9.43 0.04
N ILE A 78 -17.27 8.55 0.18
CA ILE A 78 -16.63 7.86 -0.94
C ILE A 78 -17.35 6.53 -1.15
N LEU A 79 -18.21 6.47 -2.15
CA LEU A 79 -19.00 5.30 -2.51
C LEU A 79 -18.12 4.21 -3.13
N PRO A 80 -18.14 2.96 -2.60
CA PRO A 80 -17.33 1.85 -3.12
C PRO A 80 -17.55 1.57 -4.61
N GLU A 81 -18.80 1.54 -5.07
CA GLU A 81 -19.13 1.31 -6.48
C GLU A 81 -18.54 2.39 -7.42
N SER A 82 -18.39 3.63 -6.94
CA SER A 82 -17.76 4.69 -7.72
C SER A 82 -16.26 4.46 -7.90
N LEU A 83 -15.60 3.89 -6.89
CA LEU A 83 -14.19 3.51 -6.97
C LEU A 83 -13.98 2.38 -7.98
N VAL A 84 -14.80 1.32 -7.93
CA VAL A 84 -14.79 0.23 -8.91
C VAL A 84 -15.04 0.77 -10.32
N ALA A 85 -16.05 1.62 -10.50
CA ALA A 85 -16.36 2.24 -11.79
C ALA A 85 -15.22 3.15 -12.30
N ALA A 86 -14.41 3.71 -11.41
CA ALA A 86 -13.22 4.47 -11.77
C ALA A 86 -12.02 3.58 -12.11
N GLY A 87 -12.09 2.26 -11.83
CA GLY A 87 -11.03 1.29 -12.11
C GLY A 87 -10.12 0.99 -10.92
N ALA A 88 -10.51 1.36 -9.70
CA ALA A 88 -9.79 0.92 -8.51
C ALA A 88 -9.90 -0.60 -8.35
N GLU A 89 -8.78 -1.24 -7.98
CA GLU A 89 -8.69 -2.67 -7.69
C GLU A 89 -8.72 -2.96 -6.19
N GLY A 90 -8.48 -1.93 -5.38
CA GLY A 90 -8.49 -2.06 -3.94
C GLY A 90 -8.57 -0.71 -3.22
N VAL A 91 -8.52 -0.78 -1.90
CA VAL A 91 -8.62 0.39 -1.03
C VAL A 91 -7.68 0.26 0.17
N MET A 92 -7.01 1.38 0.52
CA MET A 92 -6.28 1.52 1.77
C MET A 92 -7.22 2.00 2.86
N LEU A 93 -7.16 1.36 4.02
CA LEU A 93 -8.04 1.63 5.16
C LEU A 93 -7.24 1.86 6.44
N ASN A 94 -7.83 2.60 7.35
CA ASN A 94 -7.31 2.83 8.71
C ASN A 94 -5.91 3.46 8.77
N HIS A 95 -5.51 4.22 7.75
CA HIS A 95 -4.25 4.99 7.83
C HIS A 95 -4.35 6.01 8.98
N VAL A 96 -3.24 6.30 9.65
CA VAL A 96 -3.20 7.24 10.80
C VAL A 96 -3.77 8.63 10.48
N GLU A 97 -3.68 9.07 9.23
CA GLU A 97 -4.29 10.34 8.77
C GLU A 97 -5.82 10.22 8.53
N LYS A 98 -6.38 9.02 8.52
CA LYS A 98 -7.81 8.72 8.36
C LYS A 98 -8.20 7.47 9.16
N PRO A 99 -8.08 7.51 10.50
CA PRO A 99 -8.32 6.34 11.35
C PRO A 99 -9.80 5.96 11.38
N LEU A 100 -10.04 4.66 11.53
CA LEU A 100 -11.36 4.07 11.70
C LEU A 100 -11.46 3.38 13.05
N THR A 101 -12.65 3.39 13.65
CA THR A 101 -12.89 2.49 14.79
C THR A 101 -12.90 1.04 14.30
N PHE A 102 -12.59 0.08 15.17
CA PHE A 102 -12.51 -1.33 14.78
C PHE A 102 -13.82 -1.85 14.16
N ASP A 103 -14.98 -1.43 14.69
CA ASP A 103 -16.28 -1.83 14.17
C ASP A 103 -16.56 -1.25 12.77
N VAL A 104 -16.20 0.02 12.55
CA VAL A 104 -16.31 0.65 11.23
C VAL A 104 -15.34 0.01 10.25
N LEU A 105 -14.11 -0.32 10.69
CA LEU A 105 -13.13 -1.01 9.87
C LEU A 105 -13.66 -2.38 9.41
N ALA A 106 -14.24 -3.17 10.33
CA ALA A 106 -14.83 -4.47 10.01
C ALA A 106 -15.97 -4.34 8.96
N GLN A 107 -16.85 -3.34 9.13
CA GLN A 107 -17.90 -3.05 8.17
C GLN A 107 -17.33 -2.62 6.82
N THR A 108 -16.27 -1.80 6.81
CA THR A 108 -15.64 -1.30 5.59
C THR A 108 -14.94 -2.42 4.81
N ILE A 109 -14.24 -3.34 5.50
CA ILE A 109 -13.64 -4.52 4.88
C ILE A 109 -14.73 -5.41 4.26
N THR A 110 -15.82 -5.67 5.00
CA THR A 110 -16.95 -6.44 4.47
C THR A 110 -17.51 -5.79 3.20
N ARG A 111 -17.71 -4.47 3.24
CA ARG A 111 -18.25 -3.72 2.12
C ARG A 111 -17.32 -3.67 0.91
N ALA A 112 -16.00 -3.57 1.13
CA ALA A 112 -15.00 -3.67 0.07
C ALA A 112 -15.08 -5.03 -0.64
N ASN A 113 -15.17 -6.11 0.13
CA ASN A 113 -15.30 -7.47 -0.40
C ASN A 113 -16.58 -7.65 -1.23
N GLU A 114 -17.72 -7.07 -0.80
CA GLU A 114 -18.98 -7.13 -1.54
C GLU A 114 -18.88 -6.52 -2.94
N VAL A 115 -18.09 -5.47 -3.12
CA VAL A 115 -17.90 -4.82 -4.42
C VAL A 115 -16.66 -5.31 -5.18
N GLY A 116 -15.92 -6.26 -4.60
CA GLY A 116 -14.75 -6.86 -5.24
C GLY A 116 -13.46 -6.04 -5.13
N LEU A 117 -13.38 -5.10 -4.18
CA LEU A 117 -12.15 -4.36 -3.88
C LEU A 117 -11.28 -5.15 -2.90
N SER A 118 -10.00 -5.29 -3.21
CA SER A 118 -9.00 -5.78 -2.27
C SER A 118 -8.73 -4.75 -1.17
N THR A 119 -8.32 -5.23 0.01
CA THR A 119 -8.12 -4.36 1.17
C THR A 119 -6.65 -4.36 1.63
N ILE A 120 -6.09 -3.16 1.82
CA ILE A 120 -4.82 -2.93 2.49
C ILE A 120 -5.10 -2.10 3.74
N VAL A 121 -4.78 -2.64 4.92
CA VAL A 121 -5.19 -2.05 6.21
C VAL A 121 -3.97 -1.68 7.04
N CYS A 122 -3.89 -0.41 7.45
CA CYS A 122 -2.80 0.08 8.28
C CYS A 122 -2.99 -0.30 9.76
N ALA A 123 -1.90 -0.70 10.40
CA ALA A 123 -1.79 -1.03 11.81
C ALA A 123 -0.61 -0.27 12.42
N ASP A 124 -0.87 0.41 13.52
CA ASP A 124 0.08 1.29 14.22
C ASP A 124 1.00 0.53 15.20
N SER A 125 0.59 -0.67 15.59
CA SER A 125 1.36 -1.53 16.50
C SER A 125 1.25 -3.00 16.12
N LEU A 126 2.15 -3.83 16.66
CA LEU A 126 2.09 -5.29 16.49
C LEU A 126 0.79 -5.88 17.05
N ALA A 127 0.27 -5.33 18.15
CA ALA A 127 -1.00 -5.74 18.74
C ALA A 127 -2.18 -5.40 17.83
N ASP A 128 -2.18 -4.19 17.24
CA ASP A 128 -3.19 -3.80 16.26
C ASP A 128 -3.12 -4.66 14.99
N ALA A 129 -1.91 -4.96 14.51
CA ALA A 129 -1.73 -5.84 13.36
C ALA A 129 -2.35 -7.22 13.59
N SER A 130 -2.06 -7.86 14.74
CA SER A 130 -2.68 -9.14 15.11
C SER A 130 -4.20 -9.03 15.24
N LYS A 131 -4.71 -7.95 15.84
CA LYS A 131 -6.15 -7.73 16.01
C LYS A 131 -6.84 -7.52 14.66
N ILE A 132 -6.24 -6.70 13.77
CA ILE A 132 -6.76 -6.43 12.43
C ILE A 132 -6.72 -7.70 11.57
N ALA A 133 -5.72 -8.57 11.73
CA ALA A 133 -5.62 -9.84 11.01
C ALA A 133 -6.85 -10.75 11.24
N THR A 134 -7.53 -10.64 12.39
CA THR A 134 -8.78 -11.37 12.65
C THR A 134 -9.94 -10.97 11.74
N LEU A 135 -9.87 -9.79 11.12
CA LEU A 135 -10.84 -9.30 10.13
C LEU A 135 -10.54 -9.80 8.70
N LYS A 136 -9.41 -10.50 8.52
CA LYS A 136 -8.97 -11.10 7.26
C LYS A 136 -8.90 -10.12 6.07
N PRO A 137 -8.21 -8.96 6.21
CA PRO A 137 -7.88 -8.14 5.05
C PRO A 137 -6.90 -8.90 4.13
N ASP A 138 -6.78 -8.48 2.87
CA ASP A 138 -5.79 -9.09 1.96
C ASP A 138 -4.35 -8.74 2.35
N ILE A 139 -4.13 -7.49 2.80
CA ILE A 139 -2.80 -6.97 3.14
C ILE A 139 -2.88 -6.17 4.45
N ILE A 140 -1.88 -6.33 5.31
CA ILE A 140 -1.68 -5.46 6.48
C ILE A 140 -0.40 -4.65 6.29
N VAL A 141 -0.50 -3.32 6.50
CA VAL A 141 0.63 -2.41 6.62
C VAL A 141 0.98 -2.28 8.09
N ALA A 142 2.13 -2.80 8.51
CA ALA A 142 2.67 -2.59 9.85
C ALA A 142 3.59 -1.37 9.84
N GLU A 143 3.12 -0.26 10.37
CA GLU A 143 3.80 1.03 10.29
C GLU A 143 3.65 1.81 11.61
N PRO A 144 4.73 1.88 12.45
CA PRO A 144 4.71 2.72 13.64
C PRO A 144 4.52 4.18 13.26
N SER A 145 3.42 4.80 13.71
CA SER A 145 3.03 6.16 13.28
C SER A 145 4.06 7.22 13.63
N GLU A 146 4.80 7.04 14.71
CA GLU A 146 5.87 7.96 15.14
C GLU A 146 7.06 8.03 14.15
N LEU A 147 7.22 7.04 13.28
CA LEU A 147 8.29 7.02 12.29
C LEU A 147 7.85 7.54 10.91
N ILE A 148 6.55 7.75 10.69
CA ILE A 148 6.02 8.23 9.41
C ILE A 148 6.60 9.60 9.07
N GLY A 149 7.24 9.71 7.91
CA GLY A 149 7.80 10.96 7.38
C GLY A 149 9.09 11.43 8.06
N THR A 150 9.67 10.65 8.98
CA THR A 150 10.93 10.99 9.66
C THR A 150 12.17 10.68 8.83
N GLY A 151 12.07 9.77 7.84
CA GLY A 151 13.21 9.21 7.11
C GLY A 151 14.02 8.19 7.92
N VAL A 152 13.49 7.73 9.06
CA VAL A 152 14.09 6.65 9.88
C VAL A 152 13.27 5.38 9.66
N SER A 153 13.86 4.39 9.00
CA SER A 153 13.23 3.09 8.76
C SER A 153 13.25 2.21 10.01
N VAL A 154 12.29 1.28 10.08
CA VAL A 154 12.24 0.29 11.15
C VAL A 154 13.38 -0.72 11.04
N GLY A 155 13.86 -1.22 12.18
CA GLY A 155 14.92 -2.25 12.22
C GLY A 155 14.40 -3.64 11.84
N PRO A 156 15.32 -4.58 11.50
CA PRO A 156 14.97 -5.93 11.06
C PRO A 156 14.19 -6.74 12.10
N GLU A 157 14.44 -6.51 13.40
CA GLU A 157 13.68 -7.16 14.47
C GLU A 157 12.20 -6.77 14.45
N TYR A 158 11.90 -5.50 14.17
CA TYR A 158 10.51 -5.06 14.05
C TYR A 158 9.84 -5.69 12.82
N VAL A 159 10.53 -5.72 11.68
CA VAL A 159 10.02 -6.34 10.44
C VAL A 159 9.66 -7.81 10.68
N ALA A 160 10.55 -8.58 11.30
CA ALA A 160 10.32 -9.99 11.62
C ALA A 160 9.15 -10.17 12.60
N ALA A 161 9.09 -9.32 13.65
CA ALA A 161 8.00 -9.37 14.63
C ALA A 161 6.65 -9.00 14.03
N ALA A 162 6.60 -7.99 13.15
CA ALA A 162 5.39 -7.57 12.44
C ALA A 162 4.88 -8.67 11.52
N THR A 163 5.76 -9.25 10.70
CA THR A 163 5.42 -10.37 9.83
C THR A 163 4.87 -11.54 10.65
N LYS A 164 5.56 -11.91 11.73
CA LYS A 164 5.11 -13.00 12.60
C LYS A 164 3.76 -12.71 13.25
N SER A 165 3.52 -11.50 13.74
CA SER A 165 2.28 -11.13 14.45
C SER A 165 1.04 -11.29 13.58
N VAL A 166 1.16 -11.09 12.27
CA VAL A 166 0.08 -11.27 11.29
C VAL A 166 -0.03 -12.73 10.87
N LYS A 167 1.10 -13.35 10.47
CA LYS A 167 1.12 -14.73 9.96
C LYS A 167 0.71 -15.77 11.00
N ASP A 168 0.91 -15.51 12.29
CA ASP A 168 0.42 -16.38 13.37
C ASP A 168 -1.11 -16.40 13.45
N VAL A 169 -1.80 -15.35 12.97
CA VAL A 169 -3.27 -15.28 12.93
C VAL A 169 -3.81 -15.85 11.61
N ASP A 170 -3.26 -15.42 10.48
CA ASP A 170 -3.64 -15.90 9.16
C ASP A 170 -2.44 -15.80 8.21
N ASN A 171 -1.96 -16.95 7.72
CA ASN A 171 -0.77 -17.03 6.87
C ASN A 171 -1.01 -16.51 5.44
N ASP A 172 -2.26 -16.37 5.02
CA ASP A 172 -2.62 -15.90 3.68
C ASP A 172 -2.58 -14.37 3.57
N ILE A 173 -2.62 -13.63 4.69
CA ILE A 173 -2.52 -12.17 4.70
C ILE A 173 -1.10 -11.74 4.35
N LEU A 174 -0.94 -10.91 3.32
CA LEU A 174 0.35 -10.32 2.97
C LEU A 174 0.74 -9.23 3.96
N VAL A 175 2.04 -9.12 4.26
CA VAL A 175 2.56 -8.14 5.23
C VAL A 175 3.47 -7.14 4.53
N LEU A 176 3.05 -5.88 4.54
CA LEU A 176 3.85 -4.75 4.12
C LEU A 176 4.38 -4.05 5.37
N THR A 177 5.68 -3.92 5.49
CA THR A 177 6.29 -3.12 6.55
C THR A 177 6.79 -1.81 5.96
N ALA A 178 6.30 -0.70 6.49
CA ALA A 178 6.64 0.65 6.07
C ALA A 178 7.11 1.48 7.27
N ALA A 179 7.22 2.75 7.08
CA ALA A 179 7.74 3.84 7.88
C ALA A 179 9.20 4.18 7.53
N GLY A 180 9.39 5.44 7.20
CA GLY A 180 10.71 6.03 6.99
C GLY A 180 11.48 5.60 5.74
N ILE A 181 10.90 4.78 4.87
CA ILE A 181 11.54 4.31 3.64
C ILE A 181 11.83 5.49 2.71
N SER A 182 13.12 5.75 2.44
CA SER A 182 13.56 6.94 1.73
C SER A 182 14.51 6.68 0.54
N ASN A 183 15.02 5.46 0.39
CA ASN A 183 15.96 5.07 -0.67
C ASN A 183 15.95 3.55 -0.91
N GLY A 184 16.72 3.07 -1.89
CA GLY A 184 16.79 1.65 -2.23
C GLY A 184 17.43 0.77 -1.14
N GLU A 185 18.30 1.31 -0.30
CA GLU A 185 18.91 0.56 0.81
C GLU A 185 17.88 0.23 1.90
N ASP A 186 17.04 1.18 2.27
CA ASP A 186 15.92 0.96 3.19
C ASP A 186 14.98 -0.14 2.68
N VAL A 187 14.64 -0.08 1.38
CA VAL A 187 13.82 -1.10 0.70
C VAL A 187 14.47 -2.47 0.77
N TYR A 188 15.75 -2.56 0.39
CA TYR A 188 16.51 -3.82 0.42
C TYR A 188 16.51 -4.44 1.81
N ASN A 189 16.83 -3.64 2.84
CA ASN A 189 16.92 -4.10 4.23
C ASN A 189 15.55 -4.60 4.74
N THR A 190 14.45 -3.95 4.38
CA THR A 190 13.10 -4.35 4.80
C THR A 190 12.71 -5.70 4.17
N ILE A 191 12.94 -5.89 2.87
CA ILE A 191 12.61 -7.13 2.18
C ILE A 191 13.50 -8.29 2.66
N ILE A 192 14.79 -8.07 2.83
CA ILE A 192 15.72 -9.08 3.36
C ILE A 192 15.35 -9.51 4.80
N ALA A 193 14.83 -8.60 5.60
CA ALA A 193 14.40 -8.87 6.98
C ALA A 193 13.11 -9.72 7.08
N GLY A 194 12.43 -9.99 5.97
CA GLY A 194 11.32 -10.96 5.93
C GLY A 194 9.95 -10.39 5.54
N ALA A 195 9.81 -9.09 5.28
CA ALA A 195 8.55 -8.54 4.79
C ALA A 195 8.18 -9.11 3.41
N ASP A 196 6.87 -9.26 3.13
CA ASP A 196 6.37 -9.58 1.79
C ASP A 196 6.49 -8.37 0.86
N ALA A 197 6.43 -7.17 1.44
CA ALA A 197 6.49 -5.89 0.75
C ALA A 197 6.97 -4.75 1.63
N THR A 198 7.29 -3.63 1.00
CA THR A 198 7.46 -2.33 1.63
C THR A 198 6.85 -1.24 0.76
N GLY A 199 6.91 0.01 1.19
CA GLY A 199 6.34 1.13 0.44
C GLY A 199 6.96 2.47 0.81
N SER A 200 6.70 3.47 0.00
CA SER A 200 7.19 4.83 0.24
C SER A 200 6.19 5.90 -0.21
N SER A 201 6.05 6.91 0.59
CA SER A 201 5.26 8.11 0.31
C SER A 201 6.17 9.32 0.09
N SER A 202 6.63 9.94 1.16
CA SER A 202 7.48 11.15 1.09
C SER A 202 8.85 10.89 0.45
N GLY A 203 9.42 9.68 0.61
CA GLY A 203 10.70 9.28 0.01
C GLY A 203 10.67 9.30 -1.52
N VAL A 204 9.50 9.07 -2.13
CA VAL A 204 9.32 9.18 -3.58
C VAL A 204 8.77 10.55 -3.96
N ALA A 205 7.78 11.08 -3.23
CA ALA A 205 7.06 12.29 -3.64
C ALA A 205 7.89 13.57 -3.55
N LYS A 206 8.83 13.65 -2.59
CA LYS A 206 9.60 14.87 -2.30
C LYS A 206 10.94 15.00 -3.03
N VAL A 207 11.41 13.96 -3.71
CA VAL A 207 12.69 14.00 -4.41
C VAL A 207 12.58 14.72 -5.75
N ALA A 208 13.69 15.25 -6.23
CA ALA A 208 13.74 16.00 -7.49
C ALA A 208 13.52 15.08 -8.71
N ASP A 209 14.15 13.90 -8.71
CA ASP A 209 13.99 12.89 -9.75
C ASP A 209 13.21 11.67 -9.20
N ARG A 210 11.89 11.77 -9.28
CA ARG A 210 10.98 10.73 -8.78
C ARG A 210 11.10 9.44 -9.59
N ALA A 211 11.35 9.54 -10.90
CA ALA A 211 11.47 8.37 -11.75
C ALA A 211 12.72 7.55 -11.43
N ALA A 212 13.86 8.22 -11.22
CA ALA A 212 15.09 7.55 -10.79
C ALA A 212 14.94 6.91 -9.40
N MET A 213 14.28 7.58 -8.45
CA MET A 213 14.04 7.03 -7.13
C MET A 213 13.12 5.78 -7.17
N VAL A 214 12.07 5.83 -7.96
CA VAL A 214 11.20 4.65 -8.18
C VAL A 214 12.00 3.50 -8.78
N ASP A 215 12.78 3.75 -9.83
CA ASP A 215 13.61 2.71 -10.47
C ASP A 215 14.59 2.07 -9.47
N GLU A 216 15.25 2.88 -8.64
CA GLU A 216 16.15 2.43 -7.58
C GLU A 216 15.43 1.54 -6.55
N MET A 217 14.28 2.00 -6.03
CA MET A 217 13.55 1.29 -5.00
C MET A 217 13.00 -0.05 -5.52
N ILE A 218 12.44 -0.08 -6.73
CA ILE A 218 11.87 -1.32 -7.30
C ILE A 218 12.98 -2.31 -7.68
N ALA A 219 14.13 -1.83 -8.16
CA ALA A 219 15.32 -2.67 -8.34
C ALA A 219 15.75 -3.33 -7.03
N ALA A 220 15.74 -2.57 -5.92
CA ALA A 220 16.10 -3.07 -4.59
C ALA A 220 15.11 -4.14 -4.08
N VAL A 221 13.79 -3.98 -4.33
CA VAL A 221 12.78 -5.01 -4.03
C VAL A 221 13.15 -6.33 -4.70
N ARG A 222 13.35 -6.32 -6.01
CA ARG A 222 13.66 -7.53 -6.79
C ARG A 222 14.98 -8.16 -6.37
N LYS A 223 16.01 -7.35 -6.14
CA LYS A 223 17.31 -7.82 -5.68
C LYS A 223 17.20 -8.55 -4.34
N ALA A 224 16.64 -7.88 -3.34
CA ALA A 224 16.51 -8.45 -1.98
C ALA A 224 15.64 -9.72 -1.97
N TRP A 225 14.54 -9.73 -2.74
CA TRP A 225 13.68 -10.90 -2.86
C TRP A 225 14.42 -12.11 -3.45
N ASN A 226 15.17 -11.92 -4.52
CA ASN A 226 15.94 -12.99 -5.14
C ASN A 226 17.03 -13.53 -4.20
N GLU A 227 17.72 -12.65 -3.47
CA GLU A 227 18.75 -13.06 -2.51
C GLU A 227 18.18 -13.82 -1.32
N ARG A 228 16.97 -13.47 -0.88
CA ARG A 228 16.28 -14.17 0.23
C ARG A 228 15.78 -15.57 -0.15
N HIS A 229 15.51 -15.82 -1.44
CA HIS A 229 14.88 -17.06 -1.90
C HIS A 229 15.82 -17.95 -2.75
N ASN A 230 17.10 -17.58 -2.88
CA ASN A 230 18.17 -18.41 -3.46
C ASN A 230 18.99 -19.08 -2.36
#